data_c3eb1492ddddd2b51eb2c71dcdf34c12
#
_entry.id   c3eb1492ddddd2b51eb2c71dcdf34c12
#
_cell.length_a   1.000
_cell.length_b   1.000
_cell.length_c   1.000
_cell.angle_alpha   90.00
_cell.angle_beta   90.00
_cell.angle_gamma   90.00
#
_symmetry.space_group_name_H-M   'P 1'
#
loop_
_entity.id
_entity.type
_entity.pdbx_description
1 polymer ?
#
loop_
_entity_poly.entity_id
_entity_poly.type
_entity_poly.pdbx_seq_one_letter_code
_entity_poly.pdbx_strand_id
1 'polypeptide(L)'
;GDQDNTSGFKNGVKKLHDQMGSEHNYMLVFEDARHNIGPHPAPAASFATDFELGHYFDPSWDSETINRVIEHMSLAFLDCHVKGDTARCDYLPKRQDSQQYEGADHKYTDPWPGFPHLWASGLKFYRK
;
A
#
# COMPACT_ATOMS: atom_id res chain seq x y z
N GLY A 1 -6.92 3.17 -0.52
CA GLY A 1 -6.48 4.49 -0.95
C GLY A 1 -6.94 5.61 -0.02
N ASP A 2 -6.24 6.73 -0.03
CA ASP A 2 -6.61 7.88 0.81
C ASP A 2 -7.76 8.71 0.22
N GLN A 3 -8.09 8.52 -1.07
CA GLN A 3 -9.26 9.08 -1.73
C GLN A 3 -10.45 8.11 -1.76
N ASP A 4 -10.42 7.07 -0.95
CA ASP A 4 -11.52 6.12 -0.82
C ASP A 4 -12.72 6.78 -0.14
N ASN A 5 -13.72 7.14 -0.93
CA ASN A 5 -14.98 7.70 -0.46
C ASN A 5 -16.04 6.63 -0.17
N THR A 6 -15.80 5.37 -0.55
CA THR A 6 -16.74 4.27 -0.33
C THR A 6 -16.65 3.74 1.10
N SER A 7 -15.44 3.37 1.54
CA SER A 7 -15.18 2.93 2.92
C SER A 7 -14.87 4.10 3.85
N GLY A 8 -14.53 5.26 3.30
CA GLY A 8 -14.17 6.47 4.02
C GLY A 8 -12.79 6.36 4.68
N PHE A 9 -11.78 6.95 4.08
CA PHE A 9 -10.42 6.85 4.60
C PHE A 9 -10.29 7.38 6.03
N LYS A 10 -10.63 8.66 6.28
CA LYS A 10 -10.42 9.32 7.59
C LYS A 10 -11.31 8.74 8.70
N ASN A 11 -12.59 8.55 8.40
CA ASN A 11 -13.59 8.16 9.39
C ASN A 11 -13.84 6.65 9.44
N GLY A 12 -13.33 5.91 8.46
CA GLY A 12 -13.40 4.46 8.35
C GLY A 12 -12.05 3.81 8.63
N VAL A 13 -11.27 3.55 7.60
CA VAL A 13 -10.06 2.72 7.67
C VAL A 13 -9.01 3.29 8.64
N LYS A 14 -8.73 4.59 8.57
CA LYS A 14 -7.75 5.22 9.47
C LYS A 14 -8.22 5.19 10.92
N LYS A 15 -9.49 5.49 11.18
CA LYS A 15 -10.05 5.42 12.51
C LYS A 15 -10.00 4.00 13.08
N LEU A 16 -10.30 3.00 12.26
CA LEU A 16 -10.17 1.59 12.65
C LEU A 16 -8.75 1.28 13.07
N HIS A 17 -7.75 1.60 12.22
CA HIS A 17 -6.34 1.42 12.53
C HIS A 17 -5.96 2.12 13.84
N ASP A 18 -6.38 3.36 14.06
CA ASP A 18 -6.04 4.14 15.25
C ASP A 18 -6.64 3.54 16.53
N GLN A 19 -7.75 2.80 16.44
CA GLN A 19 -8.44 2.17 17.55
C GLN A 19 -8.05 0.72 17.82
N MET A 20 -7.35 0.06 16.89
CA MET A 20 -6.88 -1.31 17.09
C MET A 20 -5.86 -1.40 18.21
N GLY A 21 -6.03 -2.37 19.10
CA GLY A 21 -5.14 -2.64 20.24
C GLY A 21 -4.06 -3.67 19.99
N SER A 22 -3.85 -4.09 18.74
CA SER A 22 -2.81 -5.06 18.38
C SER A 22 -1.41 -4.45 18.52
N GLU A 23 -0.46 -5.23 19.04
CA GLU A 23 0.95 -4.85 19.09
C GLU A 23 1.58 -4.71 17.69
N HIS A 24 1.01 -5.40 16.70
CA HIS A 24 1.45 -5.39 15.31
C HIS A 24 0.32 -4.85 14.43
N ASN A 25 0.09 -3.56 14.54
CA ASN A 25 -0.94 -2.86 13.79
C ASN A 25 -0.31 -2.00 12.70
N TYR A 26 -0.51 -2.38 11.44
CA TYR A 26 0.06 -1.71 10.28
C TYR A 26 -1.02 -1.30 9.30
N MET A 27 -0.83 -0.14 8.68
CA MET A 27 -1.69 0.35 7.61
C MET A 27 -0.83 0.89 6.47
N LEU A 28 -0.96 0.27 5.30
CA LEU A 28 -0.38 0.75 4.05
C LEU A 28 -1.40 1.65 3.35
N VAL A 29 -0.98 2.81 2.92
CA VAL A 29 -1.81 3.79 2.21
C VAL A 29 -1.20 4.08 0.85
N PHE A 30 -2.02 4.01 -0.18
CA PHE A 30 -1.73 4.47 -1.53
C PHE A 30 -2.31 5.88 -1.67
N GLU A 31 -1.44 6.88 -1.88
CA GLU A 31 -1.85 8.28 -2.05
C GLU A 31 -2.60 8.46 -3.37
N ASP A 32 -3.62 9.30 -3.33
CA ASP A 32 -4.52 9.57 -4.47
C ASP A 32 -5.29 8.36 -5.02
N ALA A 33 -5.14 7.19 -4.42
CA ALA A 33 -5.87 6.00 -4.80
C ALA A 33 -7.31 6.01 -4.25
N ARG A 34 -8.22 5.44 -5.00
CA ARG A 34 -9.63 5.27 -4.64
C ARG A 34 -9.90 3.92 -3.99
N HIS A 35 -11.17 3.50 -4.03
CA HIS A 35 -11.64 2.26 -3.40
C HIS A 35 -11.11 0.99 -4.08
N ASN A 36 -11.06 1.00 -5.41
CA ASN A 36 -10.78 -0.19 -6.22
C ASN A 36 -9.28 -0.44 -6.42
N ILE A 37 -8.55 -0.49 -5.30
CA ILE A 37 -7.12 -0.77 -5.29
C ILE A 37 -6.86 -2.21 -4.96
N GLY A 38 -6.92 -3.16 -5.55
CA GLY A 38 -6.58 -4.51 -5.11
C GLY A 38 -7.11 -5.62 -5.98
N PRO A 39 -8.29 -5.49 -6.60
CA PRO A 39 -8.80 -6.56 -7.43
C PRO A 39 -7.89 -6.79 -8.64
N HIS A 40 -7.30 -8.00 -8.73
CA HIS A 40 -6.43 -8.37 -9.85
C HIS A 40 -6.30 -9.89 -9.96
N PRO A 41 -6.24 -10.48 -11.14
CA PRO A 41 -6.52 -9.83 -12.44
C PRO A 41 -8.02 -9.56 -12.63
N ALA A 42 -8.35 -8.59 -13.50
CA ALA A 42 -9.72 -8.35 -13.88
C ALA A 42 -10.30 -9.59 -14.59
N PRO A 43 -11.47 -10.10 -14.15
CA PRO A 43 -12.10 -11.24 -14.82
C PRO A 43 -12.44 -10.91 -16.27
N ALA A 44 -12.38 -11.90 -17.17
CA ALA A 44 -12.68 -11.70 -18.59
C ALA A 44 -14.08 -11.09 -18.82
N ALA A 45 -15.06 -11.42 -17.98
CA ALA A 45 -16.41 -10.87 -18.07
C ALA A 45 -16.46 -9.35 -17.79
N SER A 46 -15.54 -8.80 -17.00
CA SER A 46 -15.50 -7.36 -16.69
C SER A 46 -15.13 -6.48 -17.89
N PHE A 47 -14.59 -7.08 -18.95
CA PHE A 47 -14.31 -6.36 -20.20
C PHE A 47 -15.55 -6.12 -21.06
N ALA A 48 -16.72 -6.61 -20.64
CA ALA A 48 -17.97 -6.43 -21.38
C ALA A 48 -18.47 -4.99 -21.37
N THR A 49 -18.21 -4.22 -20.29
CA THR A 49 -18.62 -2.82 -20.17
C THR A 49 -17.56 -1.99 -19.43
N ASP A 50 -17.46 -0.72 -19.75
CA ASP A 50 -16.56 0.23 -19.05
C ASP A 50 -16.91 0.34 -17.56
N PHE A 51 -18.18 0.20 -17.22
CA PHE A 51 -18.65 0.23 -15.84
C PHE A 51 -18.10 -0.95 -15.03
N GLU A 52 -18.20 -2.16 -15.54
CA GLU A 52 -17.68 -3.36 -14.87
C GLU A 52 -16.15 -3.33 -14.79
N LEU A 53 -15.50 -2.94 -15.88
CA LEU A 53 -14.07 -2.79 -15.94
C LEU A 53 -13.55 -1.78 -14.92
N GLY A 54 -14.26 -0.67 -14.71
CA GLY A 54 -13.92 0.36 -13.75
C GLY A 54 -13.81 -0.10 -12.29
N HIS A 55 -14.39 -1.28 -11.94
CA HIS A 55 -14.23 -1.86 -10.62
C HIS A 55 -12.84 -2.49 -10.36
N TYR A 56 -12.05 -2.66 -11.41
CA TYR A 56 -10.73 -3.30 -11.34
C TYR A 56 -9.58 -2.32 -11.62
N PHE A 57 -9.87 -1.05 -11.81
CA PHE A 57 -8.87 -0.03 -12.10
C PHE A 57 -8.94 1.13 -11.11
N ASP A 58 -7.77 1.63 -10.79
CA ASP A 58 -7.60 2.89 -10.09
C ASP A 58 -7.06 3.94 -11.07
N PRO A 59 -7.55 5.20 -11.04
CA PRO A 59 -7.11 6.21 -12.00
C PRO A 59 -5.68 6.70 -11.76
N SER A 60 -5.15 6.51 -10.55
CA SER A 60 -3.83 7.01 -10.14
C SER A 60 -2.77 5.91 -10.09
N TRP A 61 -3.19 4.65 -9.98
CA TRP A 61 -2.30 3.52 -9.78
C TRP A 61 -2.57 2.38 -10.77
N ASP A 62 -1.52 1.83 -11.34
CA ASP A 62 -1.65 0.62 -12.14
C ASP A 62 -1.79 -0.64 -11.25
N SER A 63 -2.59 -1.58 -11.72
CA SER A 63 -2.93 -2.78 -10.95
C SER A 63 -1.73 -3.68 -10.67
N GLU A 64 -0.74 -3.73 -11.55
CA GLU A 64 0.44 -4.56 -11.35
C GLU A 64 1.31 -4.02 -10.21
N THR A 65 1.56 -2.72 -10.20
CA THR A 65 2.30 -2.04 -9.11
C THR A 65 1.58 -2.21 -7.78
N ILE A 66 0.27 -1.97 -7.73
CA ILE A 66 -0.53 -2.17 -6.52
C ILE A 66 -0.36 -3.58 -5.97
N ASN A 67 -0.53 -4.58 -6.81
CA ASN A 67 -0.49 -5.98 -6.36
C ASN A 67 0.90 -6.39 -5.89
N ARG A 68 1.95 -5.98 -6.59
CA ARG A 68 3.34 -6.24 -6.14
C ARG A 68 3.64 -5.61 -4.78
N VAL A 69 3.15 -4.38 -4.55
CA VAL A 69 3.30 -3.70 -3.27
C VAL A 69 2.54 -4.44 -2.17
N ILE A 70 1.28 -4.82 -2.42
CA ILE A 70 0.46 -5.56 -1.47
C ILE A 70 1.08 -6.91 -1.15
N GLU A 71 1.53 -7.67 -2.15
CA GLU A 71 2.19 -8.95 -1.97
C GLU A 71 3.45 -8.81 -1.12
N HIS A 72 4.33 -7.86 -1.45
CA HIS A 72 5.55 -7.62 -0.69
C HIS A 72 5.26 -7.34 0.79
N MET A 73 4.35 -6.41 1.07
CA MET A 73 4.02 -6.03 2.44
C MET A 73 3.31 -7.16 3.21
N SER A 74 2.42 -7.89 2.54
CA SER A 74 1.71 -9.02 3.14
C SER A 74 2.66 -10.17 3.46
N LEU A 75 3.56 -10.52 2.54
CA LEU A 75 4.57 -11.55 2.77
C LEU A 75 5.53 -11.15 3.89
N ALA A 76 6.01 -9.91 3.90
CA ALA A 76 6.87 -9.43 4.97
C ALA A 76 6.18 -9.52 6.34
N PHE A 77 4.91 -9.14 6.42
CA PHE A 77 4.11 -9.25 7.64
C PHE A 77 3.94 -10.70 8.10
N LEU A 78 3.51 -11.58 7.21
CA LEU A 78 3.27 -12.99 7.53
C LEU A 78 4.55 -13.72 7.91
N ASP A 79 5.63 -13.51 7.18
CA ASP A 79 6.91 -14.13 7.48
C ASP A 79 7.46 -13.64 8.82
N CYS A 80 7.40 -12.33 9.08
CA CYS A 80 7.87 -11.71 10.32
C CYS A 80 7.06 -12.17 11.53
N HIS A 81 5.73 -12.04 11.49
CA HIS A 81 4.88 -12.18 12.68
C HIS A 81 4.20 -13.53 12.83
N VAL A 82 3.96 -14.25 11.74
CA VAL A 82 3.29 -15.55 11.80
C VAL A 82 4.30 -16.69 11.77
N LYS A 83 5.30 -16.63 10.88
CA LYS A 83 6.35 -17.65 10.83
C LYS A 83 7.49 -17.41 11.82
N GLY A 84 7.63 -16.19 12.35
CA GLY A 84 8.70 -15.81 13.27
C GLY A 84 10.07 -15.62 12.59
N ASP A 85 10.10 -15.37 11.29
CA ASP A 85 11.32 -15.06 10.56
C ASP A 85 11.69 -13.58 10.79
N THR A 86 12.49 -13.34 11.81
CA THR A 86 12.87 -11.99 12.24
C THR A 86 13.63 -11.20 11.16
N ALA A 87 14.33 -11.88 10.25
CA ALA A 87 15.01 -11.20 9.14
C ALA A 87 14.02 -10.55 8.17
N ARG A 88 12.80 -11.09 8.07
CA ARG A 88 11.74 -10.53 7.23
C ARG A 88 11.08 -9.29 7.82
N CYS A 89 11.23 -9.07 9.12
CA CYS A 89 10.75 -7.85 9.77
C CYS A 89 11.43 -6.58 9.22
N ASP A 90 12.64 -6.70 8.72
CA ASP A 90 13.36 -5.57 8.12
C ASP A 90 12.75 -5.07 6.79
N TYR A 91 11.91 -5.88 6.16
CA TYR A 91 11.14 -5.47 4.98
C TYR A 91 9.88 -4.67 5.33
N LEU A 92 9.47 -4.65 6.59
CA LEU A 92 8.40 -3.76 7.06
C LEU A 92 8.96 -2.37 7.32
N PRO A 93 8.46 -1.31 6.66
CA PRO A 93 9.01 0.02 6.78
C PRO A 93 9.05 0.53 8.23
N LYS A 94 10.15 1.15 8.62
CA LYS A 94 10.33 1.75 9.95
C LYS A 94 9.89 3.23 9.98
N ARG A 95 9.69 3.84 8.83
CA ARG A 95 9.22 5.22 8.68
C ARG A 95 7.93 5.28 7.85
N GLN A 96 7.18 6.36 8.06
CA GLN A 96 5.87 6.54 7.44
C GLN A 96 5.97 6.79 5.93
N ASP A 97 6.85 7.69 5.52
CA ASP A 97 6.96 8.08 4.13
C ASP A 97 7.93 7.16 3.39
N SER A 98 7.53 6.75 2.21
CA SER A 98 8.31 5.83 1.38
C SER A 98 9.57 6.46 0.80
N GLN A 99 9.60 7.78 0.68
CA GLN A 99 10.70 8.53 0.09
C GLN A 99 10.96 9.81 0.87
N GLN A 100 12.24 10.17 0.99
CA GLN A 100 12.67 11.49 1.40
C GLN A 100 13.39 12.16 0.24
N TYR A 101 13.05 13.43 0.01
CA TYR A 101 13.80 14.29 -0.90
C TYR A 101 14.87 15.00 -0.09
N GLU A 102 16.12 14.84 -0.46
CA GLU A 102 17.21 15.63 0.09
C GLU A 102 17.73 16.63 -0.95
N GLY A 103 17.62 17.91 -0.60
CA GLY A 103 18.21 19.04 -1.32
C GLY A 103 17.61 19.36 -2.68
N ALA A 104 18.22 20.32 -3.37
CA ALA A 104 17.79 20.80 -4.69
C ALA A 104 17.96 19.77 -5.83
N ASP A 105 18.77 18.74 -5.61
CA ASP A 105 19.09 17.72 -6.62
C ASP A 105 18.07 16.58 -6.66
N HIS A 106 17.01 16.64 -5.88
CA HIS A 106 15.96 15.61 -5.80
C HIS A 106 16.49 14.18 -5.66
N LYS A 107 17.56 14.00 -4.88
CA LYS A 107 18.07 12.66 -4.59
C LYS A 107 17.16 11.95 -3.61
N TYR A 108 16.65 10.81 -4.03
CA TYR A 108 15.94 9.91 -3.14
C TYR A 108 16.95 9.22 -2.23
N THR A 109 16.84 9.48 -0.93
CA THR A 109 17.66 8.80 0.06
C THR A 109 16.83 7.72 0.73
N ASP A 110 17.44 6.56 0.89
CA ASP A 110 16.96 5.49 1.74
C ASP A 110 15.53 5.00 1.41
N PRO A 111 15.33 4.36 0.25
CA PRO A 111 14.03 3.77 -0.09
C PRO A 111 13.66 2.67 0.91
N TRP A 112 12.39 2.35 1.01
CA TRP A 112 11.96 1.20 1.81
C TRP A 112 12.66 -0.08 1.34
N PRO A 113 13.07 -0.98 2.24
CA PRO A 113 13.73 -2.22 1.88
C PRO A 113 12.91 -3.04 0.89
N GLY A 114 13.55 -3.48 -0.20
CA GLY A 114 12.91 -4.26 -1.25
C GLY A 114 12.19 -3.45 -2.31
N PHE A 115 12.12 -2.11 -2.18
CA PHE A 115 11.52 -1.25 -3.19
C PHE A 115 12.58 -0.49 -3.99
N PRO A 116 12.58 -0.58 -5.33
CA PRO A 116 13.25 0.42 -6.15
C PRO A 116 12.65 1.80 -5.85
N HIS A 117 13.47 2.86 -5.82
CA HIS A 117 13.06 4.18 -5.37
C HIS A 117 11.77 4.74 -6.00
N LEU A 118 11.49 4.41 -7.27
CA LEU A 118 10.28 4.85 -7.96
C LEU A 118 9.01 4.06 -7.56
N TRP A 119 9.17 2.83 -7.07
CA TRP A 119 8.03 1.97 -6.75
C TRP A 119 7.33 2.32 -5.44
N ALA A 120 8.04 2.98 -4.56
CA ALA A 120 7.49 3.40 -3.28
C ALA A 120 6.91 4.83 -3.33
N SER A 121 6.96 5.51 -4.49
CA SER A 121 6.41 6.85 -4.65
C SER A 121 4.90 6.86 -4.37
N GLY A 122 4.44 7.77 -3.54
CA GLY A 122 3.01 7.85 -3.19
C GLY A 122 2.53 6.79 -2.19
N LEU A 123 3.44 6.11 -1.50
CA LEU A 123 3.08 5.17 -0.43
C LEU A 123 3.34 5.76 0.94
N LYS A 124 2.43 5.49 1.89
CA LYS A 124 2.61 5.76 3.32
C LYS A 124 2.39 4.51 4.15
N PHE A 125 3.21 4.33 5.16
CA PHE A 125 3.13 3.19 6.05
C PHE A 125 2.98 3.65 7.50
N TYR A 126 1.88 3.29 8.11
CA TYR A 126 1.61 3.58 9.51
C TYR A 126 1.81 2.31 10.32
N ARG A 127 2.49 2.45 11.44
CA ARG A 127 2.64 1.37 12.44
C ARG A 127 2.38 1.91 13.82
N LYS A 128 1.82 1.08 14.64
CA LYS A 128 1.50 1.36 16.05
C LYS A 128 2.23 0.36 16.94
#